data_0caa77e7deab8c3e7697fe435798881e
#
_entry.id   0caa77e7deab8c3e7697fe435798881e
#
_cell.length_a   1.000
_cell.length_b   1.000
_cell.length_c   1.000
_cell.angle_alpha   90.00
_cell.angle_beta   90.00
_cell.angle_gamma   90.00
#
_symmetry.space_group_name_H-M   'P 1'
#
loop_
_entity.id
_entity.type
_entity.pdbx_description
1 polymer ?
#
loop_
_entity_poly.entity_id
_entity_poly.type
_entity_poly.pdbx_seq_one_letter_code
_entity_poly.pdbx_strand_id
1 'polypeptide(L)'
;IKADGKLKKELRKKARDIHSENTKNKKIIKDARKENDNSIITLSDFTFMKGVKSLDKLKDIVKTCNFWADSYAIHQLELSLNIKIIILQSNYYHQGRPELVLQCGDMVPEKIEKDKIFKPRYYVLVDHTGDHYKLIVYKEKRILRFHDIPYEIKNEIINKCMLSKGKNIYNYIPKFSDMI
;
A
#
# COMPACT_ATOMS: atom_id res chain seq x y z
N ILE A 1 -21.51 -16.60 -2.22
CA ILE A 1 -21.95 -16.27 -3.61
C ILE A 1 -22.55 -14.85 -3.67
N LYS A 2 -23.33 -14.38 -2.67
CA LYS A 2 -23.88 -13.00 -2.65
C LYS A 2 -22.82 -11.89 -2.40
N ALA A 3 -21.75 -12.21 -1.69
CA ALA A 3 -20.65 -11.28 -1.44
C ALA A 3 -19.87 -10.90 -2.73
N ASP A 4 -19.77 -11.84 -3.68
CA ASP A 4 -19.07 -11.65 -4.95
C ASP A 4 -19.75 -10.59 -5.86
N GLY A 5 -21.08 -10.52 -5.84
CA GLY A 5 -21.84 -9.55 -6.64
C GLY A 5 -21.68 -8.11 -6.16
N LYS A 6 -21.56 -7.88 -4.84
CA LYS A 6 -21.39 -6.55 -4.24
C LYS A 6 -19.97 -6.02 -4.50
N LEU A 7 -18.98 -6.86 -4.27
CA LEU A 7 -17.58 -6.56 -4.56
C LEU A 7 -17.36 -6.23 -6.05
N LYS A 8 -17.98 -7.01 -6.95
CA LYS A 8 -17.93 -6.80 -8.40
C LYS A 8 -18.55 -5.46 -8.80
N LYS A 9 -19.62 -5.03 -8.12
CA LYS A 9 -20.30 -3.74 -8.37
C LYS A 9 -19.45 -2.55 -7.88
N GLU A 10 -18.81 -2.68 -6.72
CA GLU A 10 -17.89 -1.66 -6.17
C GLU A 10 -16.64 -1.51 -7.03
N LEU A 11 -16.03 -2.62 -7.45
CA LEU A 11 -14.86 -2.59 -8.35
C LEU A 11 -15.19 -1.93 -9.69
N ARG A 12 -16.37 -2.20 -10.25
CA ARG A 12 -16.82 -1.56 -11.51
C ARG A 12 -17.10 -0.07 -11.32
N LYS A 13 -17.59 0.35 -10.16
CA LYS A 13 -17.78 1.78 -9.84
C LYS A 13 -16.43 2.47 -9.73
N LYS A 14 -15.50 1.93 -8.92
CA LYS A 14 -14.14 2.47 -8.77
C LYS A 14 -13.37 2.53 -10.09
N ALA A 15 -13.47 1.49 -10.92
CA ALA A 15 -12.84 1.50 -12.26
C ALA A 15 -13.40 2.62 -13.15
N ARG A 16 -14.69 2.94 -13.05
CA ARG A 16 -15.29 4.07 -13.78
C ARG A 16 -14.84 5.41 -13.25
N ASP A 17 -14.78 5.54 -11.92
CA ASP A 17 -14.35 6.77 -11.25
C ASP A 17 -12.88 7.07 -11.60
N ILE A 18 -12.00 6.06 -11.54
CA ILE A 18 -10.58 6.13 -11.95
C ILE A 18 -10.48 6.49 -13.44
N HIS A 19 -11.30 5.90 -14.32
CA HIS A 19 -11.29 6.23 -15.75
C HIS A 19 -11.70 7.67 -16.02
N SER A 20 -12.72 8.18 -15.30
CA SER A 20 -13.17 9.58 -15.37
C SER A 20 -12.07 10.54 -14.89
N GLU A 21 -11.44 10.21 -13.77
CA GLU A 21 -10.35 10.98 -13.18
C GLU A 21 -9.10 10.98 -14.07
N ASN A 22 -8.72 9.85 -14.64
CA ASN A 22 -7.65 9.74 -15.62
C ASN A 22 -7.89 10.56 -16.89
N THR A 23 -9.14 10.74 -17.30
CA THR A 23 -9.47 11.56 -18.45
C THR A 23 -9.30 13.05 -18.17
N LYS A 24 -9.69 13.49 -16.96
CA LYS A 24 -9.45 14.86 -16.48
C LYS A 24 -7.94 15.13 -16.32
N ASN A 25 -7.23 14.18 -15.73
CA ASN A 25 -5.81 14.27 -15.46
C ASN A 25 -4.95 14.26 -16.74
N LYS A 26 -5.37 13.54 -17.79
CA LYS A 26 -4.71 13.64 -19.12
C LYS A 26 -4.73 15.04 -19.69
N LYS A 27 -5.81 15.77 -19.44
CA LYS A 27 -5.91 17.18 -19.89
C LYS A 27 -4.95 18.06 -19.10
N ILE A 28 -4.94 17.91 -17.77
CA ILE A 28 -4.02 18.63 -16.86
C ILE A 28 -2.55 18.37 -17.20
N ILE A 29 -2.18 17.09 -17.42
CA ILE A 29 -0.82 16.70 -17.81
C ILE A 29 -0.44 17.28 -19.20
N LYS A 30 -1.40 17.30 -20.15
CA LYS A 30 -1.17 17.87 -21.47
C LYS A 30 -0.98 19.39 -21.40
N ASP A 31 -1.72 20.05 -20.54
CA ASP A 31 -1.63 21.50 -20.34
C ASP A 31 -0.34 21.87 -19.58
N ALA A 32 0.04 21.12 -18.55
CA ALA A 32 1.30 21.30 -17.82
C ALA A 32 2.54 21.01 -18.68
N ARG A 33 2.49 20.00 -19.57
CA ARG A 33 3.58 19.75 -20.52
C ARG A 33 3.77 20.90 -21.51
N LYS A 34 2.72 21.66 -21.82
CA LYS A 34 2.82 22.88 -22.64
C LYS A 34 3.48 24.03 -21.88
N GLU A 35 3.35 24.06 -20.56
CA GLU A 35 3.90 25.10 -19.68
C GLU A 35 5.28 24.74 -19.12
N ASN A 36 5.90 23.62 -19.54
CA ASN A 36 7.18 23.12 -19.00
C ASN A 36 7.17 22.88 -17.46
N ASP A 37 6.01 22.66 -16.90
CA ASP A 37 5.88 22.35 -15.47
C ASP A 37 6.17 20.87 -15.19
N ASN A 38 7.38 20.59 -14.72
CA ASN A 38 7.83 19.25 -14.33
C ASN A 38 7.37 18.83 -12.93
N SER A 39 6.59 19.64 -12.23
CA SER A 39 6.12 19.35 -10.86
C SER A 39 4.91 18.43 -10.84
N ILE A 40 4.24 18.22 -11.96
CA ILE A 40 3.14 17.24 -12.06
C ILE A 40 3.72 15.86 -12.20
N ILE A 41 4.03 15.29 -11.06
CA ILE A 41 4.48 13.92 -10.91
C ILE A 41 3.39 12.97 -11.43
N THR A 42 3.82 12.13 -12.33
CA THR A 42 3.17 10.93 -12.86
C THR A 42 2.12 10.37 -11.90
N LEU A 43 0.88 10.55 -12.25
CA LEU A 43 -0.19 9.69 -11.77
C LEU A 43 0.25 8.25 -12.00
N SER A 44 0.14 7.43 -10.94
CA SER A 44 0.39 5.99 -11.00
C SER A 44 -0.17 5.46 -12.31
N ASP A 45 0.70 4.85 -13.09
CA ASP A 45 0.38 4.47 -14.44
C ASP A 45 -0.63 3.32 -14.45
N PHE A 46 -1.92 3.67 -14.40
CA PHE A 46 -3.02 2.72 -14.58
C PHE A 46 -3.17 2.25 -16.03
N THR A 47 -2.10 2.34 -16.83
CA THR A 47 -2.11 1.85 -18.22
C THR A 47 -2.46 0.36 -18.30
N PHE A 48 -2.09 -0.42 -17.26
CA PHE A 48 -2.48 -1.82 -17.14
C PHE A 48 -4.00 -2.04 -17.11
N MET A 49 -4.79 -1.03 -16.68
CA MET A 49 -6.26 -1.08 -16.68
C MET A 49 -6.87 -0.81 -18.04
N LYS A 50 -6.07 -0.40 -19.04
CA LYS A 50 -6.56 -0.14 -20.38
C LYS A 50 -7.11 -1.42 -21.00
N GLY A 51 -8.40 -1.42 -21.34
CA GLY A 51 -9.09 -2.57 -21.93
C GLY A 51 -9.51 -3.65 -20.94
N VAL A 52 -9.35 -3.46 -19.63
CA VAL A 52 -9.87 -4.37 -18.60
C VAL A 52 -11.38 -4.19 -18.46
N LYS A 53 -12.16 -5.14 -18.95
CA LYS A 53 -13.62 -5.10 -18.92
C LYS A 53 -14.25 -6.17 -18.00
N SER A 54 -13.45 -7.08 -17.46
CA SER A 54 -13.92 -8.17 -16.60
C SER A 54 -12.95 -8.44 -15.45
N LEU A 55 -13.45 -9.10 -14.37
CA LEU A 55 -12.63 -9.52 -13.24
C LEU A 55 -11.57 -10.55 -13.66
N ASP A 56 -11.92 -11.46 -14.57
CA ASP A 56 -10.98 -12.48 -15.03
C ASP A 56 -9.81 -11.85 -15.79
N LYS A 57 -10.10 -10.87 -16.66
CA LYS A 57 -9.05 -10.13 -17.35
C LYS A 57 -8.17 -9.32 -16.38
N LEU A 58 -8.75 -8.79 -15.29
CA LEU A 58 -7.97 -8.15 -14.23
C LEU A 58 -7.05 -9.15 -13.53
N LYS A 59 -7.57 -10.35 -13.18
CA LYS A 59 -6.76 -11.42 -12.56
C LYS A 59 -5.58 -11.83 -13.44
N ASP A 60 -5.80 -11.87 -14.75
CA ASP A 60 -4.74 -12.24 -15.69
C ASP A 60 -3.67 -11.15 -15.76
N ILE A 61 -4.05 -9.88 -15.76
CA ILE A 61 -3.10 -8.75 -15.76
C ILE A 61 -2.30 -8.69 -14.46
N VAL A 62 -2.95 -8.91 -13.31
CA VAL A 62 -2.28 -8.92 -11.99
C VAL A 62 -1.18 -9.99 -11.89
N LYS A 63 -1.28 -11.05 -12.71
CA LYS A 63 -0.24 -12.10 -12.78
C LYS A 63 0.94 -11.75 -13.68
N THR A 64 0.85 -10.65 -14.42
CA THR A 64 1.91 -10.23 -15.34
C THR A 64 2.87 -9.25 -14.69
N CYS A 65 4.07 -9.08 -15.27
CA CYS A 65 5.04 -8.07 -14.88
C CYS A 65 4.59 -6.62 -15.19
N ASN A 66 3.44 -6.44 -15.84
CA ASN A 66 2.89 -5.12 -16.16
C ASN A 66 2.04 -4.54 -15.01
N PHE A 67 1.76 -5.34 -13.98
CA PHE A 67 1.04 -4.90 -12.79
C PHE A 67 2.04 -4.51 -11.70
N TRP A 68 2.01 -3.26 -11.30
CA TRP A 68 2.76 -2.74 -10.17
C TRP A 68 1.83 -2.58 -8.98
N ALA A 69 2.15 -3.27 -7.89
CA ALA A 69 1.37 -3.16 -6.66
C ALA A 69 1.64 -1.81 -6.00
N ASP A 70 0.69 -0.89 -6.12
CA ASP A 70 0.69 0.38 -5.40
C ASP A 70 0.18 0.22 -3.95
N SER A 71 0.18 1.30 -3.20
CA SER A 71 -0.31 1.33 -1.81
C SER A 71 -1.75 0.84 -1.69
N TYR A 72 -2.59 1.09 -2.70
CA TYR A 72 -3.97 0.61 -2.71
C TYR A 72 -4.03 -0.91 -2.82
N ALA A 73 -3.27 -1.51 -3.75
CA ALA A 73 -3.22 -2.96 -3.93
C ALA A 73 -2.69 -3.65 -2.66
N ILE A 74 -1.65 -3.10 -2.04
CA ILE A 74 -1.11 -3.59 -0.76
C ILE A 74 -2.19 -3.55 0.33
N HIS A 75 -2.91 -2.45 0.48
CA HIS A 75 -3.98 -2.34 1.49
C HIS A 75 -5.14 -3.30 1.24
N GLN A 76 -5.53 -3.54 -0.02
CA GLN A 76 -6.55 -4.55 -0.34
C GLN A 76 -6.08 -5.97 0.05
N LEU A 77 -4.81 -6.27 -0.16
CA LEU A 77 -4.21 -7.52 0.25
C LEU A 77 -4.19 -7.66 1.78
N GLU A 78 -3.77 -6.61 2.49
CA GLU A 78 -3.76 -6.57 3.95
C GLU A 78 -5.14 -6.84 4.55
N LEU A 79 -6.16 -6.16 4.03
CA LEU A 79 -7.55 -6.33 4.48
C LEU A 79 -8.10 -7.72 4.16
N SER A 80 -7.81 -8.24 2.97
CA SER A 80 -8.34 -9.53 2.50
C SER A 80 -7.74 -10.70 3.26
N LEU A 81 -6.45 -10.62 3.59
CA LEU A 81 -5.70 -11.68 4.28
C LEU A 81 -5.63 -11.46 5.80
N ASN A 82 -6.13 -10.34 6.30
CA ASN A 82 -6.01 -9.92 7.70
C ASN A 82 -4.57 -9.94 8.20
N ILE A 83 -3.67 -9.34 7.41
CA ILE A 83 -2.24 -9.21 7.69
C ILE A 83 -1.82 -7.75 7.67
N LYS A 84 -0.68 -7.43 8.28
CA LYS A 84 0.00 -6.14 8.06
C LYS A 84 1.33 -6.39 7.36
N ILE A 85 1.54 -5.73 6.23
CA ILE A 85 2.80 -5.72 5.52
C ILE A 85 3.61 -4.52 6.02
N ILE A 86 4.76 -4.79 6.62
CA ILE A 86 5.71 -3.77 7.08
C ILE A 86 6.76 -3.63 5.99
N ILE A 87 6.84 -2.45 5.39
CA ILE A 87 7.70 -2.18 4.25
C ILE A 87 8.95 -1.47 4.73
N LEU A 88 10.09 -2.05 4.43
CA LEU A 88 11.42 -1.47 4.63
C LEU A 88 12.03 -1.12 3.26
N GLN A 89 12.93 -0.17 3.23
CA GLN A 89 13.69 0.25 2.03
C GLN A 89 15.17 0.27 2.36
N SER A 90 15.81 -0.88 2.26
CA SER A 90 17.24 -1.05 2.63
C SER A 90 18.18 -0.13 1.85
N ASN A 91 17.80 0.28 0.64
CA ASN A 91 18.58 1.21 -0.16
C ASN A 91 18.85 2.54 0.55
N TYR A 92 17.91 3.04 1.36
CA TYR A 92 18.13 4.27 2.11
C TYR A 92 19.18 4.11 3.23
N TYR A 93 19.24 2.93 3.84
CA TYR A 93 20.29 2.64 4.82
C TYR A 93 21.67 2.73 4.19
N HIS A 94 21.84 2.15 3.01
CA HIS A 94 23.12 2.21 2.27
C HIS A 94 23.47 3.62 1.79
N GLN A 95 22.49 4.51 1.66
CA GLN A 95 22.67 5.91 1.33
C GLN A 95 22.93 6.80 2.56
N GLY A 96 23.07 6.22 3.77
CA GLY A 96 23.25 6.98 5.01
C GLY A 96 21.99 7.69 5.50
N ARG A 97 20.82 7.25 5.07
CA ARG A 97 19.49 7.81 5.42
C ARG A 97 18.61 6.81 6.16
N PRO A 98 19.04 6.31 7.33
CA PRO A 98 18.31 5.27 8.07
C PRO A 98 16.88 5.70 8.45
N GLU A 99 16.64 7.00 8.64
CA GLU A 99 15.32 7.55 8.94
C GLU A 99 14.28 7.31 7.83
N LEU A 100 14.70 6.97 6.62
CA LEU A 100 13.80 6.68 5.50
C LEU A 100 13.56 5.19 5.26
N VAL A 101 14.25 4.33 5.99
CA VAL A 101 14.18 2.87 5.80
C VAL A 101 12.77 2.33 6.04
N LEU A 102 12.12 2.74 7.13
CA LEU A 102 10.76 2.30 7.42
C LEU A 102 9.73 3.15 6.68
N GLN A 103 8.80 2.53 5.97
CA GLN A 103 7.65 3.21 5.37
C GLN A 103 6.43 3.16 6.30
N CYS A 104 5.90 4.33 6.65
CA CYS A 104 4.72 4.43 7.50
C CYS A 104 3.39 4.22 6.76
N GLY A 105 3.43 4.34 5.42
CA GLY A 105 2.22 4.41 4.58
C GLY A 105 1.57 5.79 4.60
N ASP A 106 1.03 6.18 3.46
CA ASP A 106 0.47 7.54 3.26
C ASP A 106 -1.06 7.55 3.35
N MET A 107 -1.68 6.38 3.39
CA MET A 107 -3.13 6.25 3.35
C MET A 107 -3.63 5.27 4.41
N VAL A 108 -4.81 5.58 4.94
CA VAL A 108 -5.59 4.64 5.75
C VAL A 108 -6.78 4.19 4.92
N PRO A 109 -7.00 2.86 4.75
CA PRO A 109 -8.19 2.37 4.05
C PRO A 109 -9.47 2.88 4.69
N GLU A 110 -10.43 3.33 3.87
CA GLU A 110 -11.72 3.88 4.32
C GLU A 110 -12.43 2.99 5.34
N LYS A 111 -12.35 1.66 5.16
CA LYS A 111 -12.93 0.70 6.10
C LYS A 111 -12.29 0.82 7.49
N ILE A 112 -10.96 0.89 7.56
CA ILE A 112 -10.24 1.02 8.84
C ILE A 112 -10.52 2.38 9.46
N GLU A 113 -10.59 3.42 8.63
CA GLU A 113 -10.90 4.77 9.10
C GLU A 113 -12.32 4.87 9.69
N LYS A 114 -13.28 4.14 9.13
CA LYS A 114 -14.65 4.02 9.67
C LYS A 114 -14.70 3.19 10.95
N ASP A 115 -14.09 2.01 10.92
CA ASP A 115 -14.13 1.05 12.03
C ASP A 115 -13.23 1.50 13.20
N LYS A 116 -12.35 2.47 12.99
CA LYS A 116 -11.34 2.98 13.95
C LYS A 116 -10.42 1.89 14.51
N ILE A 117 -10.36 0.73 13.85
CA ILE A 117 -9.57 -0.40 14.33
C ILE A 117 -9.13 -1.29 13.17
N PHE A 118 -7.87 -1.78 13.27
CA PHE A 118 -7.32 -2.82 12.43
C PHE A 118 -6.61 -3.85 13.32
N LYS A 119 -7.03 -5.11 13.27
CA LYS A 119 -6.47 -6.20 14.09
C LYS A 119 -5.84 -7.27 13.19
N PRO A 120 -4.67 -7.01 12.59
CA PRO A 120 -4.01 -8.00 11.77
C PRO A 120 -3.61 -9.20 12.63
N ARG A 121 -3.89 -10.39 12.09
CA ARG A 121 -3.54 -11.64 12.74
C ARG A 121 -2.05 -11.93 12.62
N TYR A 122 -1.48 -11.56 11.48
CA TYR A 122 -0.08 -11.79 11.13
C TYR A 122 0.57 -10.55 10.53
N TYR A 123 1.88 -10.56 10.51
CA TYR A 123 2.73 -9.52 9.97
C TYR A 123 3.72 -10.12 8.98
N VAL A 124 4.04 -9.40 7.94
CA VAL A 124 5.03 -9.77 6.93
C VAL A 124 6.01 -8.62 6.76
N LEU A 125 7.29 -8.91 6.82
CA LEU A 125 8.34 -7.93 6.55
C LEU A 125 8.74 -8.04 5.08
N VAL A 126 8.82 -6.91 4.39
CA VAL A 126 9.30 -6.86 3.02
C VAL A 126 10.31 -5.73 2.86
N ASP A 127 11.29 -5.96 2.00
CA ASP A 127 12.23 -4.94 1.54
C ASP A 127 11.80 -4.48 0.14
N HIS A 128 11.55 -3.18 -0.01
CA HIS A 128 11.21 -2.56 -1.28
C HIS A 128 12.48 -1.97 -1.90
N THR A 129 13.02 -2.67 -2.89
CA THR A 129 14.27 -2.31 -3.57
C THR A 129 13.99 -1.66 -4.93
N GLY A 130 13.40 -0.44 -4.90
CA GLY A 130 13.08 0.32 -6.11
C GLY A 130 11.80 -0.16 -6.79
N ASP A 131 11.84 -1.25 -7.49
CA ASP A 131 10.75 -1.79 -8.29
C ASP A 131 10.22 -3.15 -7.81
N HIS A 132 10.84 -3.75 -6.80
CA HIS A 132 10.48 -5.09 -6.32
C HIS A 132 10.34 -5.14 -4.81
N TYR A 133 9.41 -5.98 -4.36
CA TYR A 133 9.25 -6.35 -2.96
C TYR A 133 9.90 -7.70 -2.70
N LYS A 134 10.86 -7.74 -1.79
CA LYS A 134 11.54 -8.96 -1.36
C LYS A 134 11.07 -9.34 0.04
N LEU A 135 10.66 -10.60 0.22
CA LEU A 135 10.27 -11.11 1.52
C LEU A 135 11.49 -11.17 2.46
N ILE A 136 11.37 -10.58 3.63
CA ILE A 136 12.36 -10.69 4.69
C ILE A 136 11.99 -11.87 5.59
N VAL A 137 12.93 -12.79 5.76
CA VAL A 137 12.82 -13.92 6.70
C VAL A 137 13.53 -13.55 7.99
N TYR A 138 12.83 -13.59 9.12
CA TYR A 138 13.41 -13.30 10.43
C TYR A 138 13.30 -14.51 11.34
N LYS A 139 14.43 -15.02 11.85
CA LYS A 139 14.50 -16.23 12.68
C LYS A 139 13.73 -17.39 12.05
N GLU A 140 14.00 -17.65 10.76
CA GLU A 140 13.37 -18.67 9.92
C GLU A 140 11.86 -18.50 9.68
N LYS A 141 11.24 -17.43 10.19
CA LYS A 141 9.84 -17.13 10.00
C LYS A 141 9.63 -16.16 8.85
N ARG A 142 8.71 -16.49 7.95
CA ARG A 142 8.23 -15.66 6.84
C ARG A 142 6.99 -14.87 7.21
N ILE A 143 6.20 -15.43 8.11
CA ILE A 143 4.96 -14.84 8.64
C ILE A 143 5.13 -14.74 10.15
N LEU A 144 4.96 -13.55 10.68
CA LEU A 144 5.22 -13.21 12.06
C LEU A 144 3.91 -12.99 12.82
N ARG A 145 3.89 -13.35 14.09
CA ARG A 145 2.93 -12.79 15.05
C ARG A 145 3.50 -11.49 15.60
N PHE A 146 2.71 -10.69 16.28
CA PHE A 146 3.14 -9.40 16.81
C PHE A 146 4.40 -9.49 17.72
N HIS A 147 4.48 -10.53 18.55
CA HIS A 147 5.64 -10.74 19.44
C HIS A 147 6.89 -11.18 18.69
N ASP A 148 6.75 -11.76 17.49
CA ASP A 148 7.89 -12.17 16.66
C ASP A 148 8.55 -10.99 15.91
N ILE A 149 7.85 -9.84 15.79
CA ILE A 149 8.42 -8.65 15.14
C ILE A 149 9.61 -8.17 15.95
N PRO A 150 10.78 -7.89 15.32
CA PRO A 150 11.93 -7.30 16.00
C PRO A 150 11.53 -6.07 16.82
N TYR A 151 12.09 -5.98 18.04
CA TYR A 151 11.76 -4.88 18.95
C TYR A 151 12.13 -3.52 18.34
N GLU A 152 13.25 -3.45 17.65
CA GLU A 152 13.74 -2.27 16.96
C GLU A 152 12.74 -1.77 15.90
N ILE A 153 12.16 -2.68 15.12
CA ILE A 153 11.14 -2.34 14.11
C ILE A 153 9.87 -1.82 14.79
N LYS A 154 9.45 -2.44 15.91
CA LYS A 154 8.28 -1.95 16.65
C LYS A 154 8.52 -0.55 17.21
N ASN A 155 9.67 -0.30 17.80
CA ASN A 155 10.03 1.02 18.30
C ASN A 155 10.10 2.06 17.18
N GLU A 156 10.68 1.70 16.04
CA GLU A 156 10.75 2.63 14.91
C GLU A 156 9.35 2.96 14.37
N ILE A 157 8.43 1.97 14.32
CA ILE A 157 7.03 2.22 13.97
C ILE A 157 6.39 3.21 14.94
N ILE A 158 6.57 3.02 16.23
CA ILE A 158 6.00 3.89 17.25
C ILE A 158 6.57 5.31 17.09
N ASN A 159 7.88 5.45 17.12
CA ASN A 159 8.54 6.75 17.13
C ASN A 159 8.30 7.52 15.82
N LYS A 160 8.51 6.87 14.69
CA LYS A 160 8.44 7.52 13.39
C LYS A 160 7.01 7.64 12.87
N CYS A 161 6.23 6.55 12.95
CA CYS A 161 4.94 6.50 12.29
C CYS A 161 3.81 7.00 13.19
N MET A 162 3.83 6.67 14.48
CA MET A 162 2.71 7.00 15.36
C MET A 162 2.92 8.34 16.07
N LEU A 163 4.11 8.62 16.60
CA LEU A 163 4.38 9.83 17.37
C LEU A 163 4.77 11.03 16.51
N SER A 164 5.54 10.82 15.44
CA SER A 164 6.12 11.91 14.64
C SER A 164 5.31 12.27 13.40
N LYS A 165 4.48 11.36 12.88
CA LYS A 165 3.64 11.59 11.71
C LYS A 165 2.17 11.60 12.09
N GLY A 166 1.37 12.30 11.29
CA GLY A 166 -0.08 12.31 11.42
C GLY A 166 -0.70 10.90 11.29
N LYS A 167 -2.01 10.83 11.22
CA LYS A 167 -2.76 9.56 11.14
C LYS A 167 -2.24 8.65 10.05
N ASN A 168 -1.83 7.45 10.43
CA ASN A 168 -1.44 6.37 9.54
C ASN A 168 -2.05 5.04 10.03
N ILE A 169 -1.87 3.97 9.30
CA ILE A 169 -2.51 2.68 9.59
C ILE A 169 -2.10 2.10 10.96
N TYR A 170 -0.88 2.38 11.43
CA TYR A 170 -0.41 1.85 12.72
C TYR A 170 -1.16 2.42 13.92
N ASN A 171 -1.70 3.65 13.82
CA ASN A 171 -2.54 4.25 14.88
C ASN A 171 -3.84 3.48 15.12
N TYR A 172 -4.24 2.62 14.18
CA TYR A 172 -5.45 1.81 14.27
C TYR A 172 -5.17 0.35 14.68
N ILE A 173 -3.90 0.00 14.93
CA ILE A 173 -3.50 -1.35 15.38
C ILE A 173 -3.28 -1.33 16.89
N PRO A 174 -4.23 -1.88 17.70
CA PRO A 174 -4.18 -1.76 19.17
C PRO A 174 -2.86 -2.22 19.78
N LYS A 175 -2.28 -3.32 19.26
CA LYS A 175 -1.03 -3.88 19.78
C LYS A 175 0.16 -2.92 19.73
N PHE A 176 0.19 -1.96 18.81
CA PHE A 176 1.21 -0.91 18.83
C PHE A 176 0.83 0.21 19.81
N SER A 177 -0.45 0.54 19.92
CA SER A 177 -0.92 1.53 20.90
C SER A 177 -0.69 1.07 22.34
N ASP A 178 -0.79 -0.24 22.59
CA ASP A 178 -0.54 -0.84 23.93
C ASP A 178 0.95 -0.77 24.34
N MET A 179 1.84 -0.37 23.45
CA MET A 179 3.29 -0.23 23.72
C MET A 179 3.69 1.22 24.08
N ILE A 180 2.80 2.19 23.86
CA ILE A 180 3.01 3.62 24.18
C ILE A 180 2.57 3.90 25.61
#